data_88d3fd429956d5aec9d1e22626ad0bf3
#
_entry.id   88d3fd429956d5aec9d1e22626ad0bf3
#
_cell.length_a   1.000
_cell.length_b   1.000
_cell.length_c   1.000
_cell.angle_alpha   90.00
_cell.angle_beta   90.00
_cell.angle_gamma   90.00
#
_symmetry.space_group_name_H-M   'P 1'
#
loop_
_entity.id
_entity.type
_entity.pdbx_description
1 polymer ?
#
loop_
_entity_poly.entity_id
_entity_poly.type
_entity_poly.pdbx_seq_one_letter_code
_entity_poly.pdbx_strand_id
1 'polypeptide(L)'
;AGLATPGDAAVGLFVLVGVVVTFVIFSGPGDLFQQAAAQPDLAALLRFEVVPGGYGGWLSLTFLSMMAFLFLPRQFQVLVVENVNEAHIRKAIWLFPLYLFAINLFVLPIALGGRLIFNHGGVDADTFVLALPMAEHMPTLALLVFLGGLSAAASMIMFETVTLSTMVCNDLVMPILLRANPRWLAGRTDLSGLLLGIRRVGIAVIILLGYLYFRFIGESYALVASGLVSFAAAAQFAPPILIGLYWKRANRLGALIGLSGGFLIWAYTLLLPSMARSGWIDIDFIEAGPFGIELLKPYALFGLEGLDQYMHSVFWSMLVNIGGLVFGSLLSRPDPLEQVQGSQFVDVFKRERHDGDALLWRGVVETAELYDLLARFLGPARASEVFDRYARDRGGYPLQADSRLIHYTERLLAGAIGAASARVMISSIVMGEVLSIEEVMTILDESTQVIEYSRRLE
;
A
#
# COMPACT_ATOMS: atom_id res chain seq x y z
N ALA A 1 15.18 21.41 -2.11
CA ALA A 1 16.49 20.79 -1.88
C ALA A 1 16.24 19.53 -1.05
N GLY A 2 16.08 18.38 -1.74
CA GLY A 2 15.92 17.09 -1.07
C GLY A 2 17.25 16.73 -0.42
N LEU A 3 17.25 16.68 0.90
CA LEU A 3 18.30 16.00 1.64
C LEU A 3 18.24 14.53 1.22
N ALA A 4 19.38 13.98 0.77
CA ALA A 4 19.52 12.56 0.49
C ALA A 4 19.03 11.78 1.73
N THR A 5 18.09 10.89 1.53
CA THR A 5 17.58 10.09 2.65
C THR A 5 18.63 9.06 3.05
N PRO A 6 18.67 8.60 4.30
CA PRO A 6 19.55 7.50 4.70
C PRO A 6 19.44 6.26 3.80
N GLY A 7 18.25 6.03 3.20
CA GLY A 7 18.03 4.99 2.22
C GLY A 7 18.81 5.18 0.92
N ASP A 8 18.99 6.42 0.46
CA ASP A 8 19.75 6.70 -0.77
C ASP A 8 21.25 6.38 -0.60
N ALA A 9 21.78 6.62 0.60
CA ALA A 9 23.15 6.26 0.94
C ALA A 9 23.35 4.73 0.96
N ALA A 10 22.38 3.98 1.48
CA ALA A 10 22.43 2.51 1.50
C ALA A 10 22.47 1.92 0.08
N VAL A 11 21.68 2.48 -0.83
CA VAL A 11 21.67 2.08 -2.23
C VAL A 11 23.01 2.36 -2.91
N GLY A 12 23.59 3.55 -2.67
CA GLY A 12 24.91 3.87 -3.17
C GLY A 12 25.99 2.90 -2.70
N LEU A 13 25.92 2.46 -1.44
CA LEU A 13 26.84 1.47 -0.87
C LEU A 13 26.62 0.07 -1.47
N PHE A 14 25.38 -0.34 -1.72
CA PHE A 14 25.06 -1.59 -2.40
C PHE A 14 25.64 -1.61 -3.82
N VAL A 15 25.46 -0.54 -4.59
CA VAL A 15 26.04 -0.38 -5.92
C VAL A 15 27.57 -0.42 -5.85
N LEU A 16 28.18 0.25 -4.85
CA LEU A 16 29.62 0.23 -4.65
C LEU A 16 30.15 -1.19 -4.40
N VAL A 17 29.48 -1.99 -3.56
CA VAL A 17 29.85 -3.40 -3.37
C VAL A 17 29.75 -4.17 -4.68
N GLY A 18 28.68 -3.97 -5.45
CA GLY A 18 28.52 -4.60 -6.76
C GLY A 18 29.64 -4.25 -7.74
N VAL A 19 30.07 -2.99 -7.76
CA VAL A 19 31.23 -2.55 -8.56
C VAL A 19 32.52 -3.20 -8.06
N VAL A 20 32.76 -3.23 -6.74
CA VAL A 20 33.93 -3.90 -6.16
C VAL A 20 33.94 -5.39 -6.51
N VAL A 21 32.82 -6.08 -6.35
CA VAL A 21 32.70 -7.51 -6.71
C VAL A 21 33.01 -7.70 -8.19
N THR A 22 32.41 -6.91 -9.06
CA THR A 22 32.49 -7.12 -10.51
C THR A 22 33.87 -6.78 -11.09
N PHE A 23 34.52 -5.72 -10.58
CA PHE A 23 35.72 -5.16 -11.22
C PHE A 23 37.00 -5.25 -10.38
N VAL A 24 36.89 -5.49 -9.06
CA VAL A 24 38.05 -5.63 -8.16
C VAL A 24 38.28 -7.10 -7.80
N ILE A 25 37.22 -7.82 -7.43
CA ILE A 25 37.32 -9.26 -7.09
C ILE A 25 37.42 -10.10 -8.36
N PHE A 26 36.55 -9.81 -9.33
CA PHE A 26 36.59 -10.41 -10.67
C PHE A 26 37.11 -9.37 -11.69
N SER A 27 37.72 -9.82 -12.75
CA SER A 27 38.31 -8.93 -13.78
C SER A 27 37.28 -8.30 -14.71
N GLY A 28 36.03 -8.26 -14.31
CA GLY A 28 34.90 -7.69 -15.05
C GLY A 28 33.70 -8.65 -15.16
N PRO A 29 32.57 -8.16 -15.70
CA PRO A 29 31.36 -8.97 -15.83
C PRO A 29 31.59 -10.27 -16.65
N GLY A 30 32.41 -10.18 -17.72
CA GLY A 30 32.71 -11.35 -18.58
C GLY A 30 33.35 -12.47 -17.82
N ASP A 31 34.37 -12.17 -16.99
CA ASP A 31 35.07 -13.14 -16.17
C ASP A 31 34.14 -13.77 -15.12
N LEU A 32 33.39 -12.95 -14.39
CA LEU A 32 32.40 -13.39 -13.40
C LEU A 32 31.38 -14.37 -14.00
N PHE A 33 30.76 -14.00 -15.12
CA PHE A 33 29.74 -14.86 -15.78
C PHE A 33 30.36 -16.11 -16.39
N GLN A 34 31.59 -16.05 -16.89
CA GLN A 34 32.30 -17.21 -17.43
C GLN A 34 32.63 -18.22 -16.31
N GLN A 35 33.11 -17.75 -15.17
CA GLN A 35 33.35 -18.62 -14.01
C GLN A 35 32.05 -19.23 -13.45
N ALA A 36 30.96 -18.43 -13.38
CA ALA A 36 29.67 -18.94 -12.98
C ALA A 36 29.10 -19.98 -13.96
N ALA A 37 29.25 -19.77 -15.27
CA ALA A 37 28.80 -20.70 -16.29
C ALA A 37 29.63 -22.02 -16.31
N ALA A 38 30.86 -22.00 -15.81
CA ALA A 38 31.69 -23.20 -15.69
C ALA A 38 31.23 -24.14 -14.57
N GLN A 39 30.44 -23.65 -13.59
CA GLN A 39 29.88 -24.47 -12.52
C GLN A 39 28.45 -24.90 -12.88
N PRO A 40 28.13 -26.21 -12.94
CA PRO A 40 26.82 -26.71 -13.39
C PRO A 40 25.64 -26.13 -12.60
N ASP A 41 25.79 -25.99 -11.27
CA ASP A 41 24.75 -25.47 -10.38
C ASP A 41 24.47 -23.98 -10.63
N LEU A 42 25.51 -23.18 -10.91
CA LEU A 42 25.37 -21.76 -11.21
C LEU A 42 24.94 -21.50 -12.67
N ALA A 43 25.41 -22.35 -13.59
CA ALA A 43 24.97 -22.29 -14.99
C ALA A 43 23.46 -22.53 -15.12
N ALA A 44 22.90 -23.39 -14.28
CA ALA A 44 21.47 -23.58 -14.22
C ALA A 44 20.74 -22.28 -13.81
N LEU A 45 21.22 -21.53 -12.82
CA LEU A 45 20.62 -20.28 -12.35
C LEU A 45 20.63 -19.15 -13.41
N LEU A 46 21.50 -19.25 -14.41
CA LEU A 46 21.54 -18.30 -15.53
C LEU A 46 20.47 -18.55 -16.60
N ARG A 47 19.69 -19.62 -16.47
CA ARG A 47 18.61 -19.95 -17.37
C ARG A 47 17.26 -19.54 -16.83
N PHE A 48 16.43 -18.91 -17.65
CA PHE A 48 15.08 -18.49 -17.26
C PHE A 48 14.14 -19.63 -16.87
N GLU A 49 14.44 -20.85 -17.32
CA GLU A 49 13.62 -22.04 -17.10
C GLU A 49 13.72 -22.61 -15.68
N VAL A 50 14.71 -22.19 -14.89
CA VAL A 50 15.01 -22.73 -13.55
C VAL A 50 14.11 -22.13 -12.45
N VAL A 51 13.42 -21.03 -12.71
CA VAL A 51 12.47 -20.49 -11.75
C VAL A 51 11.33 -21.50 -11.57
N PRO A 52 10.96 -21.85 -10.32
CA PRO A 52 9.82 -22.71 -10.05
C PRO A 52 8.57 -22.23 -10.81
N GLY A 53 7.95 -23.11 -11.58
CA GLY A 53 6.84 -22.75 -12.47
C GLY A 53 7.25 -22.13 -13.82
N GLY A 54 8.54 -22.07 -14.16
CA GLY A 54 9.04 -21.57 -15.44
C GLY A 54 8.61 -20.13 -15.75
N TYR A 55 8.18 -19.86 -16.99
CA TYR A 55 7.67 -18.54 -17.38
C TYR A 55 6.43 -18.09 -16.60
N GLY A 56 5.58 -19.03 -16.17
CA GLY A 56 4.43 -18.74 -15.34
C GLY A 56 4.84 -18.23 -13.95
N GLY A 57 5.91 -18.82 -13.36
CA GLY A 57 6.50 -18.33 -12.12
C GLY A 57 7.01 -16.89 -12.26
N TRP A 58 7.74 -16.56 -13.32
CA TRP A 58 8.17 -15.19 -13.61
C TRP A 58 7.00 -14.21 -13.74
N LEU A 59 5.92 -14.61 -14.44
CA LEU A 59 4.73 -13.79 -14.58
C LEU A 59 4.07 -13.52 -13.23
N SER A 60 3.95 -14.53 -12.38
CA SER A 60 3.40 -14.39 -11.02
C SER A 60 4.22 -13.47 -10.15
N LEU A 61 5.56 -13.62 -10.15
CA LEU A 61 6.45 -12.77 -9.37
C LEU A 61 6.39 -11.31 -9.85
N THR A 62 6.33 -11.10 -11.17
CA THR A 62 6.16 -9.78 -11.77
C THR A 62 4.82 -9.16 -11.37
N PHE A 63 3.74 -9.94 -11.45
CA PHE A 63 2.41 -9.50 -11.03
C PHE A 63 2.39 -9.14 -9.54
N LEU A 64 2.93 -9.98 -8.67
CA LEU A 64 3.00 -9.72 -7.23
C LEU A 64 3.80 -8.45 -6.92
N SER A 65 4.94 -8.26 -7.57
CA SER A 65 5.78 -7.08 -7.39
C SER A 65 5.06 -5.80 -7.84
N MET A 66 4.32 -5.86 -8.96
CA MET A 66 3.52 -4.75 -9.45
C MET A 66 2.38 -4.42 -8.49
N MET A 67 1.67 -5.43 -7.98
CA MET A 67 0.58 -5.24 -7.01
C MET A 67 1.11 -4.70 -5.68
N ALA A 68 2.23 -5.20 -5.19
CA ALA A 68 2.87 -4.69 -3.99
C ALA A 68 3.24 -3.21 -4.12
N PHE A 69 3.81 -2.80 -5.27
CA PHE A 69 4.14 -1.42 -5.53
C PHE A 69 2.91 -0.50 -5.51
N LEU A 70 1.77 -0.95 -6.05
CA LEU A 70 0.56 -0.14 -6.13
C LEU A 70 -0.26 -0.12 -4.83
N PHE A 71 -0.30 -1.23 -4.08
CA PHE A 71 -1.28 -1.44 -3.01
C PHE A 71 -0.68 -1.61 -1.62
N LEU A 72 0.64 -1.62 -1.45
CA LEU A 72 1.22 -1.52 -0.11
C LEU A 72 0.90 -0.15 0.50
N PRO A 73 0.42 -0.11 1.76
CA PRO A 73 -0.02 1.13 2.41
C PRO A 73 0.99 2.26 2.36
N ARG A 74 2.28 1.97 2.59
CA ARG A 74 3.35 2.96 2.52
C ARG A 74 3.53 3.57 1.13
N GLN A 75 3.39 2.75 0.08
CA GLN A 75 3.54 3.23 -1.30
C GLN A 75 2.38 4.14 -1.67
N PHE A 76 1.17 3.76 -1.29
CA PHE A 76 -0.01 4.59 -1.48
C PHE A 76 0.13 5.92 -0.71
N GLN A 77 0.62 5.90 0.53
CA GLN A 77 0.88 7.09 1.32
C GLN A 77 1.81 8.06 0.59
N VAL A 78 2.96 7.59 0.10
CA VAL A 78 3.96 8.42 -0.57
C VAL A 78 3.49 8.90 -1.94
N LEU A 79 2.88 8.01 -2.75
CA LEU A 79 2.52 8.33 -4.14
C LEU A 79 1.26 9.19 -4.25
N VAL A 80 0.29 9.00 -3.35
CA VAL A 80 -1.04 9.61 -3.45
C VAL A 80 -1.25 10.64 -2.35
N VAL A 81 -1.08 10.25 -1.07
CA VAL A 81 -1.47 11.11 0.07
C VAL A 81 -0.49 12.27 0.27
N GLU A 82 0.82 12.02 0.17
CA GLU A 82 1.86 13.05 0.38
C GLU A 82 2.21 13.80 -0.90
N ASN A 83 1.71 13.38 -2.06
CA ASN A 83 2.01 14.04 -3.32
C ASN A 83 1.29 15.39 -3.42
N VAL A 84 2.05 16.45 -3.53
CA VAL A 84 1.54 17.83 -3.60
C VAL A 84 1.38 18.35 -5.04
N ASN A 85 1.95 17.65 -6.03
CA ASN A 85 1.92 18.11 -7.43
C ASN A 85 1.96 16.91 -8.40
N GLU A 86 0.99 16.82 -9.28
CA GLU A 86 0.88 15.77 -10.31
C GLU A 86 2.09 15.72 -11.26
N ALA A 87 2.78 16.84 -11.47
CA ALA A 87 3.99 16.86 -12.29
C ALA A 87 5.13 15.98 -11.72
N HIS A 88 5.11 15.72 -10.41
CA HIS A 88 6.07 14.81 -9.77
C HIS A 88 5.86 13.37 -10.23
N ILE A 89 4.60 12.96 -10.45
CA ILE A 89 4.25 11.61 -10.94
C ILE A 89 4.84 11.40 -12.34
N ARG A 90 4.74 12.38 -13.23
CA ARG A 90 5.31 12.29 -14.60
C ARG A 90 6.82 12.06 -14.59
N LYS A 91 7.55 12.67 -13.66
CA LYS A 91 8.98 12.42 -13.50
C LYS A 91 9.25 11.05 -12.87
N ALA A 92 8.49 10.69 -11.84
CA ALA A 92 8.65 9.42 -11.15
C ALA A 92 8.44 8.20 -12.05
N ILE A 93 7.50 8.26 -12.98
CA ILE A 93 7.21 7.17 -13.95
C ILE A 93 8.45 6.74 -14.73
N TRP A 94 9.38 7.65 -15.02
CA TRP A 94 10.62 7.35 -15.75
C TRP A 94 11.82 7.14 -14.84
N LEU A 95 11.98 7.99 -13.83
CA LEU A 95 13.16 7.97 -12.96
C LEU A 95 13.16 6.77 -12.02
N PHE A 96 11.98 6.35 -11.53
CA PHE A 96 11.89 5.24 -10.59
C PHE A 96 12.21 3.88 -11.24
N PRO A 97 11.68 3.52 -12.41
CA PRO A 97 12.11 2.31 -13.12
C PRO A 97 13.59 2.31 -13.49
N LEU A 98 14.13 3.46 -13.92
CA LEU A 98 15.56 3.59 -14.22
C LEU A 98 16.43 3.36 -12.97
N TYR A 99 16.02 3.91 -11.84
CA TYR A 99 16.68 3.71 -10.55
C TYR A 99 16.64 2.24 -10.11
N LEU A 100 15.48 1.59 -10.20
CA LEU A 100 15.36 0.16 -9.90
C LEU A 100 16.23 -0.69 -10.84
N PHE A 101 16.25 -0.38 -12.13
CA PHE A 101 17.09 -1.09 -13.08
C PHE A 101 18.58 -0.95 -12.72
N ALA A 102 19.03 0.25 -12.39
CA ALA A 102 20.42 0.51 -12.01
C ALA A 102 20.85 -0.28 -10.76
N ILE A 103 19.99 -0.39 -9.75
CA ILE A 103 20.26 -1.21 -8.54
C ILE A 103 20.35 -2.67 -8.92
N ASN A 104 19.38 -3.17 -9.68
CA ASN A 104 19.29 -4.60 -10.02
C ASN A 104 20.44 -5.09 -10.88
N LEU A 105 21.17 -4.22 -11.58
CA LEU A 105 22.38 -4.59 -12.32
C LEU A 105 23.44 -5.26 -11.43
N PHE A 106 23.49 -4.91 -10.15
CA PHE A 106 24.53 -5.40 -9.22
C PHE A 106 24.04 -6.55 -8.33
N VAL A 107 22.75 -6.88 -8.34
CA VAL A 107 22.20 -7.99 -7.56
C VAL A 107 22.79 -9.32 -8.05
N LEU A 108 22.78 -9.55 -9.35
CA LEU A 108 23.27 -10.79 -9.94
C LEU A 108 24.80 -10.96 -9.75
N PRO A 109 25.66 -9.95 -9.99
CA PRO A 109 27.06 -10.00 -9.68
C PRO A 109 27.38 -10.34 -8.22
N ILE A 110 26.68 -9.70 -7.26
CA ILE A 110 26.89 -9.98 -5.83
C ILE A 110 26.47 -11.43 -5.50
N ALA A 111 25.32 -11.88 -6.02
CA ALA A 111 24.82 -13.22 -5.77
C ALA A 111 25.77 -14.31 -6.35
N LEU A 112 26.21 -14.14 -7.60
CA LEU A 112 27.13 -15.07 -8.25
C LEU A 112 28.51 -15.03 -7.60
N GLY A 113 29.04 -13.83 -7.32
CA GLY A 113 30.34 -13.67 -6.63
C GLY A 113 30.34 -14.33 -5.26
N GLY A 114 29.26 -14.15 -4.48
CA GLY A 114 29.10 -14.81 -3.18
C GLY A 114 29.05 -16.34 -3.31
N ARG A 115 28.33 -16.86 -4.28
CA ARG A 115 28.27 -18.32 -4.54
C ARG A 115 29.58 -18.91 -5.03
N LEU A 116 30.36 -18.16 -5.83
CA LEU A 116 31.67 -18.57 -6.29
C LEU A 116 32.71 -18.60 -5.16
N ILE A 117 32.71 -17.61 -4.28
CA ILE A 117 33.72 -17.48 -3.21
C ILE A 117 33.39 -18.38 -2.01
N PHE A 118 32.14 -18.42 -1.57
CA PHE A 118 31.70 -19.17 -0.37
C PHE A 118 31.23 -20.59 -0.69
N ASN A 119 31.74 -21.20 -1.71
CA ASN A 119 31.46 -22.52 -2.24
C ASN A 119 30.83 -23.48 -1.20
N HIS A 120 29.55 -23.85 -1.38
CA HIS A 120 28.81 -24.88 -0.62
C HIS A 120 28.46 -24.61 0.87
N GLY A 121 28.03 -23.40 1.26
CA GLY A 121 27.07 -23.34 2.37
C GLY A 121 27.62 -22.92 3.73
N GLY A 122 28.70 -22.17 3.79
CA GLY A 122 29.18 -21.59 5.07
C GLY A 122 28.60 -20.19 5.40
N VAL A 123 28.03 -19.51 4.41
CA VAL A 123 27.54 -18.12 4.54
C VAL A 123 26.15 -18.00 3.92
N ASP A 124 25.24 -17.38 4.65
CA ASP A 124 23.88 -17.10 4.16
C ASP A 124 23.91 -16.14 2.98
N ALA A 125 23.19 -16.44 1.91
CA ALA A 125 23.12 -15.63 0.70
C ALA A 125 22.61 -14.20 0.96
N ASP A 126 21.72 -14.01 1.92
CA ASP A 126 21.20 -12.71 2.32
C ASP A 126 22.29 -11.80 2.92
N THR A 127 23.42 -12.38 3.36
CA THR A 127 24.54 -11.66 3.94
C THR A 127 25.71 -11.39 2.98
N PHE A 128 25.65 -11.83 1.72
CA PHE A 128 26.76 -11.69 0.76
C PHE A 128 27.25 -10.26 0.58
N VAL A 129 26.35 -9.29 0.67
CA VAL A 129 26.72 -7.86 0.58
C VAL A 129 27.72 -7.44 1.66
N LEU A 130 27.68 -8.08 2.85
CA LEU A 130 28.60 -7.86 3.96
C LEU A 130 29.77 -8.83 3.92
N ALA A 131 29.50 -10.09 3.62
CA ALA A 131 30.50 -11.16 3.69
C ALA A 131 31.57 -11.02 2.60
N LEU A 132 31.23 -10.57 1.40
CA LEU A 132 32.19 -10.39 0.30
C LEU A 132 33.27 -9.35 0.63
N PRO A 133 32.96 -8.13 1.06
CA PRO A 133 33.97 -7.17 1.48
C PRO A 133 34.82 -7.64 2.67
N MET A 134 34.23 -8.43 3.59
CA MET A 134 34.96 -8.99 4.72
C MET A 134 35.96 -10.07 4.27
N ALA A 135 35.57 -10.93 3.35
CA ALA A 135 36.45 -11.97 2.79
C ALA A 135 37.66 -11.35 2.05
N GLU A 136 37.45 -10.22 1.40
CA GLU A 136 38.50 -9.49 0.67
C GLU A 136 39.26 -8.47 1.55
N HIS A 137 39.23 -8.63 2.86
CA HIS A 137 39.95 -7.79 3.81
C HIS A 137 39.61 -6.29 3.70
N MET A 138 38.35 -5.94 3.37
CA MET A 138 37.86 -4.56 3.27
C MET A 138 36.90 -4.22 4.44
N PRO A 139 37.34 -4.23 5.72
CA PRO A 139 36.49 -4.07 6.88
C PRO A 139 35.75 -2.73 6.94
N THR A 140 36.39 -1.67 6.41
CA THR A 140 35.79 -0.34 6.37
C THR A 140 34.57 -0.32 5.44
N LEU A 141 34.67 -0.96 4.27
CA LEU A 141 33.54 -1.08 3.35
C LEU A 141 32.41 -1.91 3.96
N ALA A 142 32.73 -3.05 4.58
CA ALA A 142 31.77 -3.88 5.28
C ALA A 142 31.03 -3.11 6.38
N LEU A 143 31.75 -2.30 7.19
CA LEU A 143 31.15 -1.47 8.23
C LEU A 143 30.21 -0.41 7.64
N LEU A 144 30.62 0.27 6.57
CA LEU A 144 29.76 1.27 5.90
C LEU A 144 28.50 0.62 5.33
N VAL A 145 28.62 -0.55 4.71
CA VAL A 145 27.48 -1.32 4.17
C VAL A 145 26.54 -1.75 5.29
N PHE A 146 27.07 -2.21 6.41
CA PHE A 146 26.25 -2.55 7.58
C PHE A 146 25.46 -1.35 8.10
N LEU A 147 26.12 -0.21 8.28
CA LEU A 147 25.47 1.05 8.72
C LEU A 147 24.43 1.52 7.70
N GLY A 148 24.73 1.40 6.41
CA GLY A 148 23.80 1.72 5.33
C GLY A 148 22.57 0.82 5.35
N GLY A 149 22.76 -0.48 5.46
CA GLY A 149 21.66 -1.46 5.57
C GLY A 149 20.78 -1.23 6.80
N LEU A 150 21.40 -1.00 7.96
CA LEU A 150 20.68 -0.67 9.19
C LEU A 150 19.86 0.62 9.03
N SER A 151 20.44 1.63 8.41
CA SER A 151 19.77 2.91 8.14
C SER A 151 18.56 2.76 7.19
N ALA A 152 18.71 1.96 6.12
CA ALA A 152 17.65 1.66 5.18
C ALA A 152 16.51 0.88 5.85
N ALA A 153 16.84 -0.15 6.64
CA ALA A 153 15.85 -0.93 7.38
C ALA A 153 15.09 -0.08 8.39
N ALA A 154 15.79 0.77 9.16
CA ALA A 154 15.17 1.69 10.11
C ALA A 154 14.23 2.68 9.42
N SER A 155 14.62 3.26 8.29
CA SER A 155 13.79 4.16 7.50
C SER A 155 12.52 3.46 7.01
N MET A 156 12.65 2.24 6.50
CA MET A 156 11.53 1.45 6.00
C MET A 156 10.52 1.13 7.11
N ILE A 157 10.99 0.69 8.28
CA ILE A 157 10.16 0.42 9.46
C ILE A 157 9.44 1.71 9.90
N MET A 158 10.14 2.85 9.90
CA MET A 158 9.57 4.14 10.27
C MET A 158 8.41 4.52 9.34
N PHE A 159 8.59 4.48 8.02
CA PHE A 159 7.54 4.79 7.06
C PHE A 159 6.35 3.85 7.17
N GLU A 160 6.59 2.54 7.28
CA GLU A 160 5.52 1.54 7.41
C GLU A 160 4.70 1.75 8.67
N THR A 161 5.37 1.91 9.83
CA THR A 161 4.68 2.05 11.12
C THR A 161 3.91 3.36 11.24
N VAL A 162 4.43 4.46 10.71
CA VAL A 162 3.73 5.76 10.67
C VAL A 162 2.48 5.67 9.80
N THR A 163 2.60 5.07 8.60
CA THR A 163 1.47 4.90 7.70
C THR A 163 0.38 4.04 8.32
N LEU A 164 0.72 2.84 8.78
CA LEU A 164 -0.23 1.90 9.38
C LEU A 164 -0.86 2.47 10.66
N SER A 165 -0.09 3.12 11.53
CA SER A 165 -0.63 3.74 12.74
C SER A 165 -1.59 4.88 12.43
N THR A 166 -1.35 5.62 11.34
CA THR A 166 -2.25 6.68 10.87
C THR A 166 -3.55 6.06 10.34
N MET A 167 -3.49 4.99 9.56
CA MET A 167 -4.67 4.25 9.09
C MET A 167 -5.48 3.69 10.28
N VAL A 168 -4.83 3.02 11.22
CA VAL A 168 -5.48 2.50 12.44
C VAL A 168 -6.14 3.63 13.23
N CYS A 169 -5.46 4.76 13.39
CA CYS A 169 -6.01 5.92 14.08
C CYS A 169 -7.25 6.46 13.36
N ASN A 170 -7.15 6.70 12.06
CA ASN A 170 -8.16 7.42 11.28
C ASN A 170 -9.37 6.54 10.93
N ASP A 171 -9.14 5.29 10.57
CA ASP A 171 -10.17 4.42 9.98
C ASP A 171 -10.77 3.43 10.99
N LEU A 172 -10.06 3.15 12.08
CA LEU A 172 -10.53 2.23 13.12
C LEU A 172 -10.85 2.96 14.43
N VAL A 173 -9.86 3.61 15.05
CA VAL A 173 -9.99 4.15 16.41
C VAL A 173 -10.89 5.38 16.44
N MET A 174 -10.68 6.35 15.56
CA MET A 174 -11.45 7.60 15.57
C MET A 174 -12.94 7.39 15.25
N PRO A 175 -13.35 6.61 14.25
CA PRO A 175 -14.77 6.34 14.03
C PRO A 175 -15.46 5.68 15.24
N ILE A 176 -14.78 4.72 15.90
CA ILE A 176 -15.31 4.07 17.10
C ILE A 176 -15.43 5.08 18.24
N LEU A 177 -14.39 5.88 18.45
CA LEU A 177 -14.34 6.85 19.55
C LEU A 177 -15.40 7.95 19.39
N LEU A 178 -15.57 8.46 18.17
CA LEU A 178 -16.58 9.50 17.88
C LEU A 178 -18.01 8.96 17.99
N ARG A 179 -18.26 7.71 17.54
CA ARG A 179 -19.59 7.07 17.69
C ARG A 179 -19.92 6.78 19.16
N ALA A 180 -18.94 6.33 19.93
CA ALA A 180 -19.13 6.05 21.36
C ALA A 180 -19.33 7.34 22.17
N ASN A 181 -18.86 8.48 21.67
CA ASN A 181 -18.97 9.82 22.28
C ASN A 181 -18.80 9.82 23.80
N PRO A 182 -17.68 9.29 24.36
CA PRO A 182 -17.50 9.19 25.78
C PRO A 182 -17.45 10.60 26.42
N ARG A 183 -18.03 10.74 27.62
CA ARG A 183 -18.15 12.03 28.33
C ARG A 183 -16.82 12.79 28.47
N TRP A 184 -15.70 12.08 28.58
CA TRP A 184 -14.38 12.69 28.66
C TRP A 184 -13.90 13.32 27.33
N LEU A 185 -14.47 12.90 26.20
CA LEU A 185 -14.17 13.45 24.87
C LEU A 185 -14.96 14.75 24.61
N ALA A 186 -16.21 14.80 25.07
CA ALA A 186 -17.10 15.93 24.87
C ALA A 186 -16.57 17.24 25.50
N GLY A 187 -15.82 17.15 26.61
CA GLY A 187 -15.24 18.31 27.30
C GLY A 187 -13.87 18.77 26.80
N ARG A 188 -13.29 18.11 25.81
CA ARG A 188 -11.96 18.49 25.28
C ARG A 188 -12.07 19.42 24.09
N THR A 189 -11.40 20.55 24.18
CA THR A 189 -11.29 21.56 23.12
C THR A 189 -10.16 21.24 22.13
N ASP A 190 -9.16 20.46 22.54
CA ASP A 190 -8.02 20.05 21.72
C ASP A 190 -7.85 18.51 21.78
N LEU A 191 -7.96 17.86 20.65
CA LEU A 191 -7.78 16.42 20.45
C LEU A 191 -6.46 16.08 19.75
N SER A 192 -5.65 17.05 19.35
CA SER A 192 -4.39 16.81 18.64
C SER A 192 -3.42 15.94 19.45
N GLY A 193 -3.33 16.18 20.76
CA GLY A 193 -2.52 15.38 21.67
C GLY A 193 -3.03 13.93 21.80
N LEU A 194 -4.34 13.73 21.78
CA LEU A 194 -4.96 12.41 21.79
C LEU A 194 -4.65 11.64 20.51
N LEU A 195 -4.82 12.27 19.36
CA LEU A 195 -4.49 11.67 18.04
C LEU A 195 -3.03 11.26 17.98
N LEU A 196 -2.13 12.13 18.43
CA LEU A 196 -0.70 11.82 18.50
C LEU A 196 -0.43 10.64 19.46
N GLY A 197 -1.11 10.58 20.60
CA GLY A 197 -1.04 9.47 21.55
C GLY A 197 -1.47 8.14 20.94
N ILE A 198 -2.62 8.12 20.27
CA ILE A 198 -3.14 6.93 19.56
C ILE A 198 -2.15 6.44 18.50
N ARG A 199 -1.61 7.35 17.68
CA ARG A 199 -0.60 7.00 16.66
C ARG A 199 0.67 6.44 17.29
N ARG A 200 1.18 7.02 18.38
CA ARG A 200 2.37 6.50 19.10
C ARG A 200 2.16 5.10 19.65
N VAL A 201 1.00 4.87 20.26
CA VAL A 201 0.63 3.52 20.73
C VAL A 201 0.50 2.55 19.56
N GLY A 202 -0.13 2.98 18.47
CA GLY A 202 -0.23 2.21 17.23
C GLY A 202 1.13 1.79 16.69
N ILE A 203 2.10 2.71 16.61
CA ILE A 203 3.48 2.42 16.19
C ILE A 203 4.10 1.35 17.10
N ALA A 204 4.00 1.53 18.42
CA ALA A 204 4.57 0.58 19.39
C ALA A 204 3.95 -0.83 19.24
N VAL A 205 2.63 -0.91 19.07
CA VAL A 205 1.93 -2.19 18.85
C VAL A 205 2.35 -2.84 17.54
N ILE A 206 2.45 -2.08 16.45
CA ILE A 206 2.86 -2.61 15.14
C ILE A 206 4.29 -3.15 15.19
N ILE A 207 5.22 -2.42 15.81
CA ILE A 207 6.61 -2.89 16.01
C ILE A 207 6.64 -4.16 16.85
N LEU A 208 5.87 -4.21 17.94
CA LEU A 208 5.78 -5.38 18.79
C LEU A 208 5.23 -6.60 18.02
N LEU A 209 4.17 -6.41 17.22
CA LEU A 209 3.62 -7.48 16.39
C LEU A 209 4.65 -7.97 15.35
N GLY A 210 5.38 -7.05 14.72
CA GLY A 210 6.48 -7.40 13.81
C GLY A 210 7.59 -8.19 14.49
N TYR A 211 7.99 -7.79 15.70
CA TYR A 211 8.97 -8.52 16.49
C TYR A 211 8.46 -9.92 16.90
N LEU A 212 7.21 -10.04 17.32
CA LEU A 212 6.60 -11.33 17.65
C LEU A 212 6.51 -12.24 16.42
N TYR A 213 6.14 -11.69 15.26
CA TYR A 213 6.16 -12.44 14.01
C TYR A 213 7.56 -12.96 13.69
N PHE A 214 8.58 -12.10 13.77
CA PHE A 214 9.97 -12.50 13.54
C PHE A 214 10.39 -13.60 14.52
N ARG A 215 10.11 -13.43 15.81
CA ARG A 215 10.51 -14.37 16.88
C ARG A 215 9.86 -15.75 16.74
N PHE A 216 8.62 -15.79 16.27
CA PHE A 216 7.84 -17.04 16.22
C PHE A 216 7.82 -17.70 14.84
N ILE A 217 7.97 -16.96 13.77
CA ILE A 217 7.78 -17.46 12.39
C ILE A 217 9.02 -17.18 11.54
N GLY A 218 9.66 -16.02 11.73
CA GLY A 218 10.68 -15.50 10.83
C GLY A 218 11.97 -16.30 10.76
N GLU A 219 12.35 -17.02 11.82
CA GLU A 219 13.58 -17.83 11.85
C GLU A 219 13.50 -19.05 10.90
N SER A 220 12.30 -19.49 10.54
CA SER A 220 12.08 -20.68 9.71
C SER A 220 11.91 -20.38 8.22
N TYR A 221 11.87 -19.10 7.85
CA TYR A 221 11.55 -18.65 6.49
C TYR A 221 12.62 -17.73 5.93
N ALA A 222 13.02 -17.94 4.66
CA ALA A 222 13.85 -16.99 3.94
C ALA A 222 13.13 -15.64 3.82
N LEU A 223 13.86 -14.53 3.97
CA LEU A 223 13.30 -13.16 3.95
C LEU A 223 12.47 -12.87 2.68
N VAL A 224 12.94 -13.36 1.54
CA VAL A 224 12.24 -13.22 0.25
C VAL A 224 10.88 -13.93 0.27
N ALA A 225 10.80 -15.13 0.84
CA ALA A 225 9.57 -15.91 0.92
C ALA A 225 8.51 -15.18 1.78
N SER A 226 8.91 -14.65 2.94
CA SER A 226 8.03 -13.82 3.80
C SER A 226 7.53 -12.57 3.06
N GLY A 227 8.40 -11.93 2.26
CA GLY A 227 8.05 -10.80 1.41
C GLY A 227 7.00 -11.16 0.37
N LEU A 228 7.16 -12.27 -0.34
CA LEU A 228 6.22 -12.73 -1.38
C LEU A 228 4.85 -13.10 -0.80
N VAL A 229 4.81 -13.72 0.39
CA VAL A 229 3.54 -13.97 1.11
C VAL A 229 2.81 -12.65 1.40
N SER A 230 3.53 -11.62 1.86
CA SER A 230 2.99 -10.29 2.12
C SER A 230 2.53 -9.58 0.84
N PHE A 231 3.26 -9.72 -0.26
CA PHE A 231 2.88 -9.16 -1.56
C PHE A 231 1.59 -9.80 -2.10
N ALA A 232 1.42 -11.11 -1.91
CA ALA A 232 0.19 -11.80 -2.26
C ALA A 232 -1.02 -11.33 -1.43
N ALA A 233 -0.80 -10.97 -0.15
CA ALA A 233 -1.83 -10.32 0.67
C ALA A 233 -2.18 -8.92 0.14
N ALA A 234 -1.18 -8.09 -0.16
CA ALA A 234 -1.39 -6.75 -0.71
C ALA A 234 -2.12 -6.80 -2.06
N ALA A 235 -1.86 -7.81 -2.89
CA ALA A 235 -2.53 -8.01 -4.16
C ALA A 235 -4.05 -8.18 -4.02
N GLN A 236 -4.56 -8.62 -2.85
CA GLN A 236 -6.00 -8.77 -2.63
C GLN A 236 -6.76 -7.43 -2.68
N PHE A 237 -6.09 -6.31 -2.48
CA PHE A 237 -6.70 -4.98 -2.62
C PHE A 237 -6.85 -4.53 -4.09
N ALA A 238 -6.14 -5.18 -5.01
CA ALA A 238 -6.13 -4.80 -6.42
C ALA A 238 -7.52 -4.89 -7.09
N PRO A 239 -8.28 -6.00 -7.01
CA PRO A 239 -9.57 -6.09 -7.68
C PRO A 239 -10.57 -5.01 -7.24
N PRO A 240 -10.86 -4.78 -5.95
CA PRO A 240 -11.84 -3.78 -5.57
C PRO A 240 -11.39 -2.34 -5.90
N ILE A 241 -10.09 -2.03 -5.83
CA ILE A 241 -9.59 -0.70 -6.17
C ILE A 241 -9.59 -0.51 -7.69
N LEU A 242 -8.94 -1.39 -8.47
CA LEU A 242 -8.84 -1.22 -9.91
C LEU A 242 -10.19 -1.33 -10.61
N ILE A 243 -11.00 -2.32 -10.26
CA ILE A 243 -12.32 -2.48 -10.87
C ILE A 243 -13.24 -1.35 -10.43
N GLY A 244 -13.17 -0.92 -9.17
CA GLY A 244 -13.96 0.21 -8.65
C GLY A 244 -13.66 1.55 -9.33
N LEU A 245 -12.42 1.77 -9.82
CA LEU A 245 -12.06 2.97 -10.57
C LEU A 245 -12.71 3.04 -11.96
N TYR A 246 -13.06 1.91 -12.58
CA TYR A 246 -13.56 1.85 -13.95
C TYR A 246 -15.00 1.35 -14.06
N TRP A 247 -15.54 0.71 -13.03
CA TRP A 247 -16.84 0.06 -13.08
C TRP A 247 -17.83 0.66 -12.06
N LYS A 248 -18.80 1.46 -12.55
CA LYS A 248 -19.79 2.18 -11.71
C LYS A 248 -20.70 1.29 -10.85
N ARG A 249 -20.86 0.01 -11.23
CA ARG A 249 -21.72 -0.92 -10.47
C ARG A 249 -21.00 -1.63 -9.34
N ALA A 250 -19.66 -1.51 -9.26
CA ALA A 250 -18.91 -2.01 -8.13
C ALA A 250 -19.45 -1.36 -6.84
N ASN A 251 -19.79 -2.17 -5.86
CA ASN A 251 -20.40 -1.72 -4.61
C ASN A 251 -19.72 -2.34 -3.39
N ARG A 252 -20.08 -1.84 -2.22
CA ARG A 252 -19.51 -2.24 -0.93
C ARG A 252 -19.66 -3.75 -0.67
N LEU A 253 -20.84 -4.32 -0.94
CA LEU A 253 -21.10 -5.73 -0.67
C LEU A 253 -20.23 -6.63 -1.54
N GLY A 254 -20.14 -6.34 -2.83
CA GLY A 254 -19.23 -7.05 -3.74
C GLY A 254 -17.77 -6.95 -3.31
N ALA A 255 -17.31 -5.75 -2.94
CA ALA A 255 -15.95 -5.54 -2.45
C ALA A 255 -15.67 -6.33 -1.15
N LEU A 256 -16.60 -6.35 -0.20
CA LEU A 256 -16.46 -7.13 1.03
C LEU A 256 -16.41 -8.64 0.77
N ILE A 257 -17.29 -9.17 -0.08
CA ILE A 257 -17.30 -10.60 -0.44
C ILE A 257 -16.01 -10.97 -1.15
N GLY A 258 -15.60 -10.16 -2.14
CA GLY A 258 -14.36 -10.39 -2.89
C GLY A 258 -13.12 -10.36 -2.01
N LEU A 259 -12.94 -9.29 -1.25
CA LEU A 259 -11.81 -9.16 -0.31
C LEU A 259 -11.77 -10.28 0.71
N SER A 260 -12.89 -10.54 1.40
CA SER A 260 -12.94 -11.58 2.43
C SER A 260 -12.63 -12.96 1.83
N GLY A 261 -13.23 -13.30 0.69
CA GLY A 261 -12.98 -14.55 -0.01
C GLY A 261 -11.51 -14.67 -0.47
N GLY A 262 -10.97 -13.61 -1.09
CA GLY A 262 -9.58 -13.57 -1.53
C GLY A 262 -8.58 -13.72 -0.38
N PHE A 263 -8.79 -13.00 0.73
CA PHE A 263 -7.95 -13.13 1.92
C PHE A 263 -8.06 -14.50 2.59
N LEU A 264 -9.24 -15.11 2.62
CA LEU A 264 -9.40 -16.47 3.15
C LEU A 264 -8.63 -17.50 2.32
N ILE A 265 -8.70 -17.42 0.99
CA ILE A 265 -7.93 -18.30 0.11
C ILE A 265 -6.43 -18.03 0.24
N TRP A 266 -5.99 -16.77 0.27
CA TRP A 266 -4.60 -16.41 0.51
C TRP A 266 -4.08 -16.98 1.84
N ALA A 267 -4.84 -16.79 2.92
CA ALA A 267 -4.45 -17.31 4.23
C ALA A 267 -4.36 -18.83 4.21
N TYR A 268 -5.32 -19.50 3.57
CA TYR A 268 -5.33 -20.96 3.45
C TYR A 268 -4.17 -21.49 2.63
N THR A 269 -3.81 -20.84 1.53
CA THR A 269 -2.82 -21.36 0.58
C THR A 269 -1.39 -20.88 0.84
N LEU A 270 -1.17 -19.80 1.59
CA LEU A 270 0.18 -19.29 1.90
C LEU A 270 0.43 -19.09 3.39
N LEU A 271 -0.49 -18.43 4.13
CA LEU A 271 -0.25 -18.12 5.53
C LEU A 271 -0.25 -19.38 6.40
N LEU A 272 -1.27 -20.22 6.32
CA LEU A 272 -1.34 -21.46 7.10
C LEU A 272 -0.21 -22.44 6.77
N PRO A 273 0.15 -22.66 5.48
CA PRO A 273 1.33 -23.45 5.16
C PRO A 273 2.65 -22.88 5.71
N SER A 274 2.78 -21.53 5.78
CA SER A 274 3.96 -20.93 6.40
C SER A 274 4.04 -21.25 7.90
N MET A 275 2.89 -21.26 8.58
CA MET A 275 2.81 -21.67 9.99
C MET A 275 3.08 -23.17 10.18
N ALA A 276 2.64 -24.02 9.25
CA ALA A 276 2.94 -25.45 9.29
C ALA A 276 4.44 -25.72 9.13
N ARG A 277 5.11 -25.04 8.20
CA ARG A 277 6.58 -25.14 8.05
C ARG A 277 7.35 -24.61 9.26
N SER A 278 6.78 -23.68 10.01
CA SER A 278 7.35 -23.16 11.26
C SER A 278 7.01 -24.04 12.48
N GLY A 279 6.34 -25.18 12.29
CA GLY A 279 6.03 -26.13 13.37
C GLY A 279 4.83 -25.75 14.25
N TRP A 280 4.04 -24.74 13.87
CA TRP A 280 2.83 -24.32 14.60
C TRP A 280 1.61 -25.19 14.26
N ILE A 281 1.60 -25.74 13.06
CA ILE A 281 0.55 -26.62 12.53
C ILE A 281 1.26 -27.88 12.04
N ASP A 282 0.57 -29.00 12.05
CA ASP A 282 1.12 -30.27 11.55
C ASP A 282 1.46 -30.15 10.06
N ILE A 283 2.60 -30.70 9.66
CA ILE A 283 3.06 -30.71 8.26
C ILE A 283 2.10 -31.50 7.36
N ASP A 284 1.37 -32.44 7.90
CA ASP A 284 0.33 -33.23 7.21
C ASP A 284 -0.75 -32.32 6.59
N PHE A 285 -0.94 -31.10 7.12
CA PHE A 285 -1.79 -30.09 6.52
C PHE A 285 -1.39 -29.75 5.09
N ILE A 286 -0.08 -29.75 4.80
CA ILE A 286 0.46 -29.47 3.46
C ILE A 286 0.46 -30.71 2.60
N GLU A 287 0.90 -31.86 3.15
CA GLU A 287 1.17 -33.08 2.40
C GLU A 287 -0.09 -33.90 2.09
N ALA A 288 -0.96 -34.06 3.09
CA ALA A 288 -2.19 -34.85 2.97
C ALA A 288 -3.45 -33.98 2.80
N GLY A 289 -3.33 -32.68 3.10
CA GLY A 289 -4.47 -31.78 3.21
C GLY A 289 -5.22 -31.90 4.54
N PRO A 290 -6.02 -30.91 4.91
CA PRO A 290 -6.80 -30.92 6.13
C PRO A 290 -7.74 -32.14 6.15
N PHE A 291 -7.74 -32.86 7.28
CA PHE A 291 -8.53 -34.08 7.48
C PHE A 291 -8.18 -35.22 6.50
N GLY A 292 -7.01 -35.20 5.86
CA GLY A 292 -6.61 -36.17 4.87
C GLY A 292 -7.33 -36.07 3.51
N ILE A 293 -7.95 -34.92 3.22
CA ILE A 293 -8.67 -34.70 1.96
C ILE A 293 -7.69 -34.12 0.94
N GLU A 294 -7.25 -34.91 -0.03
CA GLU A 294 -6.29 -34.50 -1.06
C GLU A 294 -6.73 -33.31 -1.90
N LEU A 295 -8.04 -33.19 -2.20
CA LEU A 295 -8.60 -32.04 -2.94
C LEU A 295 -8.42 -30.70 -2.22
N LEU A 296 -8.13 -30.73 -0.92
CA LEU A 296 -7.93 -29.55 -0.09
C LEU A 296 -6.46 -29.27 0.19
N LYS A 297 -5.51 -29.93 -0.48
CA LYS A 297 -4.08 -29.62 -0.33
C LYS A 297 -3.82 -28.14 -0.65
N PRO A 298 -3.20 -27.36 0.23
CA PRO A 298 -3.01 -25.92 0.03
C PRO A 298 -2.26 -25.54 -1.25
N TYR A 299 -1.32 -26.40 -1.69
CA TYR A 299 -0.53 -26.17 -2.90
C TYR A 299 -1.06 -26.91 -4.14
N ALA A 300 -2.13 -27.67 -3.99
CA ALA A 300 -2.80 -28.39 -5.09
C ALA A 300 -4.32 -28.38 -4.93
N LEU A 301 -4.87 -27.20 -4.56
CA LEU A 301 -6.30 -27.02 -4.27
C LEU A 301 -7.14 -27.42 -5.49
N PHE A 302 -8.16 -28.27 -5.24
CA PHE A 302 -9.04 -28.87 -6.26
C PHE A 302 -8.30 -29.67 -7.35
N GLY A 303 -7.11 -30.22 -7.02
CA GLY A 303 -6.33 -31.03 -7.94
C GLY A 303 -5.54 -30.24 -8.99
N LEU A 304 -5.40 -28.92 -8.83
CA LEU A 304 -4.58 -28.09 -9.70
C LEU A 304 -3.11 -28.21 -9.30
N GLU A 305 -2.41 -29.14 -9.91
CA GLU A 305 -0.99 -29.42 -9.69
C GLU A 305 -0.09 -28.73 -10.72
N GLY A 306 1.21 -28.70 -10.45
CA GLY A 306 2.25 -28.19 -11.38
C GLY A 306 2.47 -26.67 -11.33
N LEU A 307 1.75 -25.95 -10.50
CA LEU A 307 1.99 -24.53 -10.27
C LEU A 307 2.91 -24.34 -9.05
N ASP A 308 3.77 -23.30 -9.13
CA ASP A 308 4.47 -22.80 -7.97
C ASP A 308 3.48 -22.33 -6.89
N GLN A 309 3.86 -22.43 -5.62
CA GLN A 309 3.01 -22.08 -4.47
C GLN A 309 2.43 -20.67 -4.56
N TYR A 310 3.21 -19.68 -5.02
CA TYR A 310 2.74 -18.30 -5.15
C TYR A 310 1.78 -18.15 -6.32
N MET A 311 2.09 -18.76 -7.46
CA MET A 311 1.21 -18.75 -8.64
C MET A 311 -0.13 -19.45 -8.34
N HIS A 312 -0.09 -20.57 -7.65
CA HIS A 312 -1.29 -21.30 -7.22
C HIS A 312 -2.18 -20.45 -6.31
N SER A 313 -1.58 -19.81 -5.30
CA SER A 313 -2.30 -18.92 -4.38
C SER A 313 -2.90 -17.71 -5.07
N VAL A 314 -2.11 -17.04 -5.93
CA VAL A 314 -2.58 -15.87 -6.69
C VAL A 314 -3.74 -16.26 -7.60
N PHE A 315 -3.64 -17.39 -8.30
CA PHE A 315 -4.72 -17.85 -9.16
C PHE A 315 -6.04 -18.00 -8.42
N TRP A 316 -6.06 -18.81 -7.35
CA TRP A 316 -7.30 -19.06 -6.60
C TRP A 316 -7.80 -17.86 -5.83
N SER A 317 -6.92 -17.12 -5.18
CA SER A 317 -7.31 -15.94 -4.40
C SER A 317 -7.85 -14.82 -5.29
N MET A 318 -7.24 -14.56 -6.46
CA MET A 318 -7.74 -13.58 -7.41
C MET A 318 -9.05 -14.02 -8.07
N LEU A 319 -9.18 -15.31 -8.41
CA LEU A 319 -10.44 -15.86 -8.97
C LEU A 319 -11.60 -15.64 -8.00
N VAL A 320 -11.41 -15.97 -6.73
CA VAL A 320 -12.44 -15.79 -5.70
C VAL A 320 -12.69 -14.32 -5.40
N ASN A 321 -11.65 -13.50 -5.36
CA ASN A 321 -11.76 -12.06 -5.10
C ASN A 321 -12.51 -11.34 -6.24
N ILE A 322 -12.07 -11.51 -7.48
CA ILE A 322 -12.71 -10.90 -8.65
C ILE A 322 -14.13 -11.45 -8.81
N GLY A 323 -14.31 -12.77 -8.71
CA GLY A 323 -15.62 -13.41 -8.78
C GLY A 323 -16.55 -12.89 -7.70
N GLY A 324 -16.11 -12.84 -6.44
CA GLY A 324 -16.88 -12.30 -5.31
C GLY A 324 -17.26 -10.84 -5.50
N LEU A 325 -16.33 -10.01 -5.97
CA LEU A 325 -16.60 -8.61 -6.28
C LEU A 325 -17.64 -8.48 -7.40
N VAL A 326 -17.46 -9.18 -8.51
CA VAL A 326 -18.36 -9.07 -9.68
C VAL A 326 -19.76 -9.63 -9.35
N PHE A 327 -19.85 -10.86 -8.88
CA PHE A 327 -21.13 -11.48 -8.56
C PHE A 327 -21.83 -10.78 -7.40
N GLY A 328 -21.11 -10.41 -6.34
CA GLY A 328 -21.66 -9.66 -5.21
C GLY A 328 -22.22 -8.31 -5.64
N SER A 329 -21.52 -7.58 -6.52
CA SER A 329 -21.99 -6.30 -7.06
C SER A 329 -23.15 -6.44 -8.04
N LEU A 330 -23.22 -7.52 -8.82
CA LEU A 330 -24.34 -7.76 -9.75
C LEU A 330 -25.61 -8.20 -9.02
N LEU A 331 -25.49 -8.99 -7.95
CA LEU A 331 -26.62 -9.51 -7.18
C LEU A 331 -27.17 -8.52 -6.15
N SER A 332 -26.40 -7.50 -5.80
CA SER A 332 -26.83 -6.46 -4.86
C SER A 332 -27.18 -5.15 -5.56
N ARG A 333 -28.00 -4.35 -4.90
CA ARG A 333 -28.29 -2.98 -5.35
C ARG A 333 -27.32 -2.03 -4.65
N PRO A 334 -26.57 -1.19 -5.39
CA PRO A 334 -25.71 -0.19 -4.79
C PRO A 334 -26.56 0.83 -4.03
N ASP A 335 -26.05 1.29 -2.88
CA ASP A 335 -26.64 2.40 -2.14
C ASP A 335 -26.56 3.69 -3.01
N PRO A 336 -27.55 4.59 -2.95
CA PRO A 336 -27.50 5.88 -3.66
C PRO A 336 -26.19 6.66 -3.43
N LEU A 337 -25.66 6.67 -2.21
CA LEU A 337 -24.37 7.28 -1.91
C LEU A 337 -23.21 6.62 -2.69
N GLU A 338 -23.21 5.30 -2.81
CA GLU A 338 -22.22 4.56 -3.59
C GLU A 338 -22.30 4.88 -5.08
N GLN A 339 -23.49 5.09 -5.62
CA GLN A 339 -23.69 5.49 -7.02
C GLN A 339 -23.09 6.87 -7.30
N VAL A 340 -23.33 7.83 -6.40
CA VAL A 340 -22.74 9.17 -6.51
C VAL A 340 -21.21 9.10 -6.44
N GLN A 341 -20.66 8.38 -5.46
CA GLN A 341 -19.22 8.20 -5.31
C GLN A 341 -18.62 7.49 -6.53
N GLY A 342 -19.24 6.39 -6.99
CA GLY A 342 -18.81 5.66 -8.17
C GLY A 342 -18.78 6.53 -9.43
N SER A 343 -19.78 7.40 -9.62
CA SER A 343 -19.79 8.35 -10.75
C SER A 343 -18.68 9.40 -10.63
N GLN A 344 -18.33 9.83 -9.41
CA GLN A 344 -17.25 10.79 -9.19
C GLN A 344 -15.89 10.23 -9.60
N PHE A 345 -15.61 8.97 -9.31
CA PHE A 345 -14.35 8.31 -9.66
C PHE A 345 -14.29 7.92 -11.14
N VAL A 346 -15.32 7.25 -11.65
CA VAL A 346 -15.32 6.72 -13.02
C VAL A 346 -15.40 7.83 -14.08
N ASP A 347 -16.10 8.91 -13.79
CA ASP A 347 -16.28 10.04 -14.72
C ASP A 347 -15.33 11.22 -14.43
N VAL A 348 -14.27 11.03 -13.65
CA VAL A 348 -13.32 12.09 -13.26
C VAL A 348 -12.80 12.87 -14.48
N PHE A 349 -12.37 12.18 -15.54
CA PHE A 349 -11.84 12.82 -16.75
C PHE A 349 -12.90 13.49 -17.64
N LYS A 350 -14.19 13.18 -17.42
CA LYS A 350 -15.29 13.86 -18.12
C LYS A 350 -15.63 15.20 -17.45
N ARG A 351 -15.38 15.32 -16.15
CA ARG A 351 -15.67 16.50 -15.34
C ARG A 351 -14.64 17.62 -15.46
N GLU A 352 -13.39 17.35 -15.79
CA GLU A 352 -12.35 18.36 -16.00
C GLU A 352 -12.70 19.41 -17.07
N ARG A 353 -13.75 19.16 -17.87
CA ARG A 353 -14.24 20.11 -18.88
C ARG A 353 -15.36 21.06 -18.39
N HIS A 354 -15.89 20.87 -17.20
CA HIS A 354 -16.94 21.72 -16.63
C HIS A 354 -16.53 22.15 -15.23
N ASP A 355 -16.18 23.41 -15.06
CA ASP A 355 -15.88 24.12 -13.81
C ASP A 355 -17.13 24.24 -12.90
N GLY A 356 -17.72 23.13 -12.53
CA GLY A 356 -18.87 23.03 -11.66
C GLY A 356 -18.67 21.94 -10.63
N ASP A 357 -17.88 22.23 -9.57
CA ASP A 357 -17.95 21.46 -8.34
C ASP A 357 -19.41 21.39 -7.89
N ALA A 358 -20.05 20.23 -8.08
CA ALA A 358 -21.33 19.94 -7.46
C ALA A 358 -21.08 19.89 -5.94
N LEU A 359 -21.28 21.03 -5.29
CA LEU A 359 -21.02 21.24 -3.88
C LEU A 359 -22.11 20.49 -3.12
N LEU A 360 -21.71 19.37 -2.50
CA LEU A 360 -22.58 18.46 -1.73
C LEU A 360 -23.17 19.11 -0.45
N TRP A 361 -22.74 20.31 -0.11
CA TRP A 361 -23.18 21.00 1.10
C TRP A 361 -24.05 22.21 0.77
N ARG A 362 -25.33 22.13 1.12
CA ARG A 362 -26.26 23.27 1.24
C ARG A 362 -26.60 23.45 2.71
N GLY A 363 -25.89 24.35 3.38
CA GLY A 363 -26.15 24.66 4.77
C GLY A 363 -25.45 25.94 5.13
N VAL A 364 -25.91 26.59 6.17
CA VAL A 364 -25.31 27.78 6.74
C VAL A 364 -24.52 27.33 7.97
N VAL A 365 -23.24 27.64 7.99
CA VAL A 365 -22.37 27.44 9.14
C VAL A 365 -21.54 28.72 9.34
N GLU A 366 -21.34 29.14 10.56
CA GLU A 366 -20.44 30.24 10.83
C GLU A 366 -18.98 29.84 10.60
N THR A 367 -18.21 30.74 9.99
CA THR A 367 -16.78 30.50 9.73
C THR A 367 -16.02 30.21 11.03
N ALA A 368 -16.46 30.80 12.16
CA ALA A 368 -15.90 30.57 13.47
C ALA A 368 -16.06 29.10 13.92
N GLU A 369 -17.21 28.48 13.68
CA GLU A 369 -17.47 27.09 14.05
C GLU A 369 -16.58 26.12 13.27
N LEU A 370 -16.36 26.38 11.98
CA LEU A 370 -15.42 25.62 11.16
C LEU A 370 -13.97 25.77 11.66
N TYR A 371 -13.61 27.00 12.07
CA TYR A 371 -12.30 27.26 12.65
C TYR A 371 -12.11 26.47 13.96
N ASP A 372 -13.08 26.54 14.87
CA ASP A 372 -13.05 25.85 16.17
C ASP A 372 -12.98 24.32 15.98
N LEU A 373 -13.75 23.80 15.00
CA LEU A 373 -13.68 22.39 14.65
C LEU A 373 -12.28 22.03 14.13
N LEU A 374 -11.70 22.82 13.24
CA LEU A 374 -10.36 22.54 12.70
C LEU A 374 -9.29 22.67 13.80
N ALA A 375 -9.39 23.69 14.65
CA ALA A 375 -8.49 23.91 15.78
C ALA A 375 -8.50 22.75 16.77
N ARG A 376 -9.65 22.13 16.97
CA ARG A 376 -9.82 20.97 17.86
C ARG A 376 -9.00 19.74 17.45
N PHE A 377 -8.82 19.51 16.15
CA PHE A 377 -8.14 18.32 15.63
C PHE A 377 -6.71 18.60 15.14
N LEU A 378 -6.44 19.79 14.60
CA LEU A 378 -5.14 20.17 14.04
C LEU A 378 -4.32 21.04 14.99
N GLY A 379 -4.98 21.55 16.07
CA GLY A 379 -4.41 22.55 16.96
C GLY A 379 -4.63 23.98 16.45
N PRO A 380 -4.70 24.99 17.37
CA PRO A 380 -5.06 26.35 17.04
C PRO A 380 -4.05 27.05 16.10
N ALA A 381 -2.75 26.80 16.26
CA ALA A 381 -1.72 27.38 15.44
C ALA A 381 -1.85 26.96 13.95
N ARG A 382 -2.12 25.69 13.72
CA ARG A 382 -2.28 25.16 12.36
C ARG A 382 -3.62 25.59 11.75
N ALA A 383 -4.67 25.64 12.53
CA ALA A 383 -5.97 26.16 12.07
C ALA A 383 -5.85 27.62 11.63
N SER A 384 -5.20 28.48 12.44
CA SER A 384 -4.95 29.87 12.10
C SER A 384 -4.14 30.00 10.80
N GLU A 385 -3.05 29.29 10.65
CA GLU A 385 -2.23 29.30 9.42
C GLU A 385 -3.05 28.96 8.17
N VAL A 386 -3.91 27.94 8.28
CA VAL A 386 -4.75 27.46 7.19
C VAL A 386 -5.80 28.50 6.80
N PHE A 387 -6.51 29.04 7.78
CA PHE A 387 -7.53 30.06 7.53
C PHE A 387 -6.92 31.37 7.01
N ASP A 388 -5.78 31.80 7.55
CA ASP A 388 -5.06 32.98 7.06
C ASP A 388 -4.58 32.82 5.60
N ARG A 389 -4.21 31.62 5.22
CA ARG A 389 -3.87 31.28 3.83
C ARG A 389 -5.10 31.38 2.93
N TYR A 390 -6.23 30.79 3.36
CA TYR A 390 -7.49 30.87 2.62
C TYR A 390 -7.98 32.30 2.45
N ALA A 391 -7.87 33.13 3.52
CA ALA A 391 -8.25 34.54 3.49
C ALA A 391 -7.36 35.36 2.56
N ARG A 392 -6.05 35.11 2.53
CA ARG A 392 -5.10 35.81 1.62
C ARG A 392 -5.43 35.57 0.16
N ASP A 393 -5.81 34.33 -0.17
CA ASP A 393 -6.13 33.95 -1.55
C ASP A 393 -7.44 34.54 -2.03
N ARG A 394 -8.33 35.00 -1.13
CA ARG A 394 -9.70 35.48 -1.46
C ARG A 394 -10.10 36.84 -0.91
N GLY A 395 -9.21 37.55 -0.25
CA GLY A 395 -9.44 38.92 0.21
C GLY A 395 -10.28 39.04 1.50
N GLY A 396 -10.39 38.01 2.31
CA GLY A 396 -11.04 38.05 3.63
C GLY A 396 -11.80 36.77 4.00
N TYR A 397 -12.35 36.76 5.22
CA TYR A 397 -13.22 35.68 5.72
C TYR A 397 -14.69 36.09 5.50
N PRO A 398 -15.52 35.24 4.88
CA PRO A 398 -16.95 35.41 4.95
C PRO A 398 -17.45 35.10 6.38
N LEU A 399 -18.39 35.86 6.91
CA LEU A 399 -19.04 35.58 8.21
C LEU A 399 -19.73 34.22 8.20
N GLN A 400 -20.38 33.88 7.10
CA GLN A 400 -20.96 32.57 6.84
C GLN A 400 -20.08 31.84 5.84
N ALA A 401 -19.70 30.61 6.17
CA ALA A 401 -18.88 29.77 5.32
C ALA A 401 -19.66 29.38 4.06
N ASP A 402 -19.04 29.62 2.92
CA ASP A 402 -19.51 29.08 1.66
C ASP A 402 -19.22 27.60 1.53
N SER A 403 -19.91 26.93 0.61
CA SER A 403 -19.73 25.49 0.37
C SER A 403 -18.29 25.13 0.06
N ARG A 404 -17.49 26.06 -0.49
CA ARG A 404 -16.07 25.84 -0.79
C ARG A 404 -15.21 25.82 0.46
N LEU A 405 -15.49 26.69 1.43
CA LEU A 405 -14.81 26.71 2.71
C LEU A 405 -15.15 25.47 3.53
N ILE A 406 -16.41 25.03 3.51
CA ILE A 406 -16.84 23.78 4.14
C ILE A 406 -16.09 22.60 3.55
N HIS A 407 -16.05 22.47 2.23
CA HIS A 407 -15.34 21.38 1.56
C HIS A 407 -13.81 21.45 1.78
N TYR A 408 -13.23 22.65 1.81
CA TYR A 408 -11.82 22.83 2.13
C TYR A 408 -11.49 22.36 3.56
N THR A 409 -12.34 22.70 4.53
CA THR A 409 -12.22 22.27 5.92
C THR A 409 -12.42 20.75 6.05
N GLU A 410 -13.43 20.18 5.37
CA GLU A 410 -13.65 18.73 5.33
C GLU A 410 -12.40 17.99 4.85
N ARG A 411 -11.77 18.45 3.78
CA ARG A 411 -10.56 17.83 3.22
C ARG A 411 -9.37 17.89 4.17
N LEU A 412 -9.19 19.00 4.90
CA LEU A 412 -8.13 19.13 5.90
C LEU A 412 -8.37 18.23 7.11
N LEU A 413 -9.63 18.16 7.58
CA LEU A 413 -10.03 17.25 8.63
C LEU A 413 -9.86 15.79 8.20
N ALA A 414 -10.20 15.46 6.95
CA ALA A 414 -10.01 14.11 6.42
C ALA A 414 -8.54 13.65 6.47
N GLY A 415 -7.60 14.58 6.25
CA GLY A 415 -6.18 14.29 6.43
C GLY A 415 -5.76 14.03 7.89
N ALA A 416 -6.50 14.56 8.87
CA ALA A 416 -6.20 14.42 10.29
C ALA A 416 -6.89 13.21 10.94
N ILE A 417 -8.18 13.00 10.64
CA ILE A 417 -9.06 12.03 11.31
C ILE A 417 -9.73 11.01 10.38
N GLY A 418 -9.39 11.02 9.09
CA GLY A 418 -10.01 10.18 8.06
C GLY A 418 -11.30 10.79 7.47
N ALA A 419 -11.60 10.45 6.22
CA ALA A 419 -12.71 11.06 5.46
C ALA A 419 -14.09 10.78 6.09
N ALA A 420 -14.31 9.55 6.60
CA ALA A 420 -15.59 9.19 7.22
C ALA A 420 -15.84 10.00 8.51
N SER A 421 -14.82 10.13 9.36
CA SER A 421 -14.89 10.90 10.61
C SER A 421 -15.05 12.40 10.33
N ALA A 422 -14.30 12.94 9.36
CA ALA A 422 -14.39 14.35 8.96
C ALA A 422 -15.79 14.70 8.47
N ARG A 423 -16.40 13.85 7.66
CA ARG A 423 -17.77 14.05 7.17
C ARG A 423 -18.80 14.06 8.28
N VAL A 424 -18.71 13.13 9.24
CA VAL A 424 -19.59 13.10 10.42
C VAL A 424 -19.46 14.38 11.23
N MET A 425 -18.22 14.86 11.43
CA MET A 425 -17.98 16.09 12.20
C MET A 425 -18.49 17.34 11.48
N ILE A 426 -18.25 17.45 10.18
CA ILE A 426 -18.80 18.57 9.39
C ILE A 426 -20.34 18.55 9.38
N SER A 427 -20.96 17.38 9.17
CA SER A 427 -22.42 17.26 9.19
C SER A 427 -23.05 17.60 10.53
N SER A 428 -22.31 17.49 11.64
CA SER A 428 -22.82 17.82 12.97
C SER A 428 -22.90 19.33 13.25
N ILE A 429 -22.18 20.17 12.49
CA ILE A 429 -22.15 21.63 12.65
C ILE A 429 -22.85 22.40 11.53
N VAL A 430 -23.00 21.79 10.36
CA VAL A 430 -23.73 22.41 9.25
C VAL A 430 -25.22 22.38 9.57
N MET A 431 -25.76 23.52 9.98
CA MET A 431 -27.21 23.68 10.16
C MET A 431 -27.89 23.85 8.79
N GLY A 432 -28.45 22.77 8.28
CA GLY A 432 -29.19 22.75 7.03
C GLY A 432 -29.44 21.30 6.61
N GLU A 433 -30.44 21.09 5.79
CA GLU A 433 -30.67 19.76 5.22
C GLU A 433 -29.44 19.36 4.41
N VAL A 434 -28.81 18.28 4.83
CA VAL A 434 -27.99 17.49 3.90
C VAL A 434 -28.92 17.22 2.72
N LEU A 435 -28.55 17.65 1.52
CA LEU A 435 -29.31 17.34 0.32
C LEU A 435 -29.75 15.91 0.40
N SER A 436 -31.07 15.68 0.37
CA SER A 436 -31.61 14.34 0.34
C SER A 436 -30.99 13.63 -0.86
N ILE A 437 -30.73 12.35 -0.73
CA ILE A 437 -30.11 11.55 -1.80
C ILE A 437 -30.94 11.64 -3.09
N GLU A 438 -32.26 11.83 -2.96
CA GLU A 438 -33.19 12.05 -4.06
C GLU A 438 -32.95 13.39 -4.76
N GLU A 439 -32.64 14.46 -4.03
CA GLU A 439 -32.31 15.77 -4.60
C GLU A 439 -30.94 15.75 -5.30
N VAL A 440 -29.96 15.05 -4.74
CA VAL A 440 -28.65 14.86 -5.39
C VAL A 440 -28.79 14.04 -6.67
N MET A 441 -29.63 13.00 -6.67
CA MET A 441 -29.93 12.21 -7.87
C MET A 441 -30.69 13.03 -8.91
N THR A 442 -31.62 13.87 -8.51
CA THR A 442 -32.37 14.77 -9.41
C THR A 442 -31.42 15.78 -10.07
N ILE A 443 -30.51 16.39 -9.32
CA ILE A 443 -29.50 17.32 -9.85
C ILE A 443 -28.52 16.62 -10.79
N LEU A 444 -28.13 15.38 -10.48
CA LEU A 444 -27.26 14.59 -11.34
C LEU A 444 -27.97 14.12 -12.62
N ASP A 445 -29.26 13.75 -12.54
CA ASP A 445 -30.06 13.41 -13.70
C ASP A 445 -30.33 14.63 -14.59
N GLU A 446 -30.65 15.78 -14.01
CA GLU A 446 -30.80 17.05 -14.75
C GLU A 446 -29.47 17.45 -15.42
N SER A 447 -28.34 17.34 -14.71
CA SER A 447 -27.02 17.63 -15.28
C SER A 447 -26.65 16.65 -16.40
N THR A 448 -27.02 15.39 -16.26
CA THR A 448 -26.78 14.35 -17.29
C THR A 448 -27.68 14.59 -18.52
N GLN A 449 -28.93 14.98 -18.33
CA GLN A 449 -29.84 15.32 -19.42
C GLN A 449 -29.39 16.60 -20.17
N VAL A 450 -28.88 17.60 -19.46
CA VAL A 450 -28.33 18.82 -20.08
C VAL A 450 -27.07 18.49 -20.91
N ILE A 451 -26.21 17.60 -20.42
CA ILE A 451 -25.04 17.14 -21.16
C ILE A 451 -25.42 16.32 -22.39
N GLU A 452 -26.41 15.44 -22.28
CA GLU A 452 -26.93 14.67 -23.41
C GLU A 452 -27.62 15.57 -24.45
N TYR A 453 -28.34 16.59 -24.00
CA TYR A 453 -28.98 17.56 -24.87
C TYR A 453 -27.95 18.45 -25.58
N SER A 454 -26.91 18.89 -24.88
CA SER A 454 -25.79 19.63 -25.49
C SER A 454 -25.02 18.81 -26.53
N ARG A 455 -24.86 17.49 -26.29
CA ARG A 455 -24.25 16.57 -27.27
C ARG A 455 -25.09 16.32 -28.53
N ARG A 456 -26.42 16.51 -28.44
CA ARG A 456 -27.29 16.38 -29.62
C ARG A 456 -27.36 17.65 -30.45
N LEU A 457 -26.85 18.75 -29.92
CA LEU A 457 -26.82 20.07 -30.59
C LEU A 457 -25.45 20.38 -31.24
N GLU A 458 -24.39 19.59 -30.92
CA GLU A 458 -23.11 19.54 -31.63
C GLU A 458 -23.12 18.41 -32.70
#